data_368a6801955e89a212e9f04df67850a2
#
_entry.id   368a6801955e89a212e9f04df67850a2
#
_cell.length_a   1.000
_cell.length_b   1.000
_cell.length_c   1.000
_cell.angle_alpha   90.00
_cell.angle_beta   90.00
_cell.angle_gamma   90.00
#
_symmetry.space_group_name_H-M   'P 1'
#
loop_
_entity.id
_entity.type
_entity.pdbx_description
1 polymer ?
#
loop_
_entity_poly.entity_id
_entity_poly.type
_entity_poly.pdbx_seq_one_letter_code
_entity_poly.pdbx_strand_id
1 'polypeptide(L)'
;MGKDIELACRCGEVHGVLRDAAASNVNRVVCYCDDCQAFLHHLGRSDILDAFGGTDIVQAAPSAVRYDRGADRIACVRLSEKGLLRFYASCCKTPLGNTVGPAVPFVGMASEVFRDLPDSAARDGAFGPARCAMFGQFAVGTTSKPKRPTLGMIAHASRLMLGWKLRGRAWPHPFFERGRKDPVPPVTVLSREEREALRPLCGPKA
;
A
#
# COMPACT_ATOMS: atom_id res chain seq x y z
N MET A 1 -17.23 15.75 4.97
CA MET A 1 -16.02 16.15 4.26
C MET A 1 -14.87 15.38 4.88
N GLY A 2 -14.00 14.81 4.07
CA GLY A 2 -12.77 14.18 4.56
C GLY A 2 -11.73 15.20 4.99
N LYS A 3 -10.62 14.71 5.54
CA LYS A 3 -9.47 15.53 5.95
C LYS A 3 -8.31 15.32 4.97
N ASP A 4 -7.50 16.33 4.76
CA ASP A 4 -6.21 16.17 4.13
C ASP A 4 -5.23 15.61 5.17
N ILE A 5 -4.55 14.52 4.82
CA ILE A 5 -3.61 13.80 5.69
C ILE A 5 -2.22 13.92 5.09
N GLU A 6 -1.25 14.34 5.89
CA GLU A 6 0.14 14.44 5.48
C GLU A 6 0.72 13.05 5.20
N LEU A 7 1.44 12.95 4.07
CA LEU A 7 2.24 11.80 3.69
C LEU A 7 3.71 12.17 3.79
N ALA A 8 4.50 11.43 4.55
CA ALA A 8 5.93 11.65 4.56
C ALA A 8 6.71 10.36 4.78
N CYS A 9 7.86 10.25 4.16
CA CYS A 9 8.79 9.17 4.44
C CYS A 9 9.48 9.39 5.81
N ARG A 10 10.08 8.35 6.35
CA ARG A 10 10.67 8.36 7.71
C ARG A 10 11.69 9.49 7.92
N CYS A 11 12.53 9.80 6.94
CA CYS A 11 13.54 10.86 7.04
C CYS A 11 13.05 12.24 6.61
N GLY A 12 11.80 12.36 6.11
CA GLY A 12 11.21 13.63 5.70
C GLY A 12 11.62 14.14 4.31
N GLU A 13 12.43 13.40 3.53
CA GLU A 13 12.85 13.79 2.18
C GLU A 13 11.69 13.75 1.18
N VAL A 14 10.83 12.72 1.28
CA VAL A 14 9.65 12.57 0.44
C VAL A 14 8.43 13.03 1.21
N HIS A 15 7.71 14.00 0.67
CA HIS A 15 6.48 14.54 1.23
C HIS A 15 5.34 14.55 0.23
N GLY A 16 4.12 14.53 0.74
CA GLY A 16 2.90 14.57 -0.04
C GLY A 16 1.65 14.72 0.80
N VAL A 17 0.51 14.49 0.18
CA VAL A 17 -0.80 14.60 0.81
C VAL A 17 -1.76 13.55 0.26
N LEU A 18 -2.54 12.93 1.15
CA LEU A 18 -3.77 12.21 0.83
C LEU A 18 -4.94 13.16 1.07
N ARG A 19 -5.58 13.61 0.00
CA ARG A 19 -6.66 14.60 0.05
C ARG A 19 -8.01 13.97 0.34
N ASP A 20 -8.84 14.72 1.08
CA ASP A 20 -10.23 14.39 1.37
C ASP A 20 -10.39 12.96 1.92
N ALA A 21 -9.49 12.52 2.78
CA ALA A 21 -9.51 11.17 3.35
C ALA A 21 -10.65 11.02 4.37
N ALA A 22 -11.47 9.99 4.20
CA ALA A 22 -12.55 9.63 5.11
C ALA A 22 -12.86 8.13 4.99
N ALA A 23 -13.48 7.55 6.02
CA ALA A 23 -13.91 6.15 6.03
C ALA A 23 -14.86 5.77 4.88
N SER A 24 -15.53 6.75 4.27
CA SER A 24 -16.45 6.57 3.15
C SER A 24 -15.77 6.50 1.79
N ASN A 25 -14.53 7.03 1.65
CA ASN A 25 -13.84 7.15 0.38
C ASN A 25 -12.44 6.52 0.34
N VAL A 26 -12.05 5.84 1.42
CA VAL A 26 -10.86 4.97 1.46
C VAL A 26 -11.27 3.55 1.88
N ASN A 27 -10.41 2.58 1.62
CA ASN A 27 -10.58 1.22 2.10
C ASN A 27 -9.35 0.84 2.94
N ARG A 28 -9.53 0.73 4.27
CA ARG A 28 -8.45 0.31 5.16
C ARG A 28 -8.55 -1.17 5.48
N VAL A 29 -7.44 -1.89 5.30
CA VAL A 29 -7.35 -3.34 5.48
C VAL A 29 -6.00 -3.71 6.10
N VAL A 30 -5.93 -4.86 6.78
CA VAL A 30 -4.66 -5.47 7.18
C VAL A 30 -4.36 -6.64 6.24
N CYS A 31 -3.23 -6.60 5.55
CA CYS A 31 -2.84 -7.60 4.57
C CYS A 31 -1.71 -8.48 5.10
N TYR A 32 -1.94 -9.79 5.15
CA TYR A 32 -0.99 -10.80 5.59
C TYR A 32 -0.32 -11.55 4.42
N CYS A 33 -0.55 -11.16 3.15
CA CYS A 33 0.00 -11.90 2.02
C CYS A 33 1.53 -11.92 2.07
N ASP A 34 2.11 -13.02 1.60
CA ASP A 34 3.55 -13.23 1.57
C ASP A 34 4.29 -12.16 0.77
N ASP A 35 3.67 -11.62 -0.26
CA ASP A 35 4.23 -10.50 -1.04
C ASP A 35 4.35 -9.19 -0.26
N CYS A 36 3.40 -8.87 0.63
CA CYS A 36 3.50 -7.68 1.47
C CYS A 36 4.62 -7.86 2.51
N GLN A 37 4.70 -9.05 3.12
CA GLN A 37 5.79 -9.41 4.03
C GLN A 37 7.15 -9.35 3.34
N ALA A 38 7.30 -10.03 2.19
CA ALA A 38 8.53 -10.04 1.42
C ALA A 38 8.98 -8.64 0.99
N PHE A 39 8.05 -7.76 0.62
CA PHE A 39 8.39 -6.38 0.27
C PHE A 39 9.00 -5.63 1.46
N LEU A 40 8.40 -5.74 2.64
CA LEU A 40 8.93 -5.08 3.83
C LEU A 40 10.27 -5.69 4.29
N HIS A 41 10.45 -7.00 4.18
CA HIS A 41 11.75 -7.64 4.42
C HIS A 41 12.82 -7.21 3.41
N HIS A 42 12.46 -7.10 2.12
CA HIS A 42 13.36 -6.57 1.08
C HIS A 42 13.82 -5.15 1.38
N LEU A 43 12.95 -4.32 1.92
CA LEU A 43 13.29 -2.96 2.32
C LEU A 43 14.06 -2.87 3.65
N GLY A 44 14.22 -3.97 4.40
CA GLY A 44 14.73 -3.95 5.77
C GLY A 44 13.79 -3.24 6.75
N ARG A 45 12.47 -3.26 6.48
CA ARG A 45 11.42 -2.56 7.21
C ARG A 45 10.38 -3.51 7.80
N SER A 46 10.84 -4.65 8.31
CA SER A 46 9.99 -5.59 9.04
C SER A 46 9.38 -5.01 10.33
N ASP A 47 9.93 -3.90 10.83
CA ASP A 47 9.40 -3.10 11.93
C ASP A 47 7.97 -2.57 11.67
N ILE A 48 7.53 -2.52 10.42
CA ILE A 48 6.17 -2.09 10.01
C ILE A 48 5.14 -3.23 10.12
N LEU A 49 5.59 -4.47 10.12
CA LEU A 49 4.73 -5.65 10.25
C LEU A 49 4.18 -5.75 11.68
N ASP A 50 2.91 -6.13 11.80
CA ASP A 50 2.35 -6.54 13.09
C ASP A 50 2.95 -7.89 13.57
N ALA A 51 2.62 -8.31 14.79
CA ALA A 51 3.13 -9.56 15.39
C ALA A 51 2.82 -10.83 14.55
N PHE A 52 1.91 -10.75 13.59
CA PHE A 52 1.50 -11.86 12.74
C PHE A 52 1.94 -11.66 11.26
N GLY A 53 2.79 -10.67 10.98
CA GLY A 53 3.25 -10.35 9.64
C GLY A 53 2.27 -9.53 8.81
N GLY A 54 1.30 -8.88 9.45
CA GLY A 54 0.30 -8.04 8.80
C GLY A 54 0.81 -6.62 8.51
N THR A 55 0.42 -6.09 7.35
CA THR A 55 0.63 -4.69 6.97
C THR A 55 -0.69 -3.96 6.97
N ASP A 56 -0.82 -2.89 7.75
CA ASP A 56 -1.97 -1.98 7.74
C ASP A 56 -1.89 -1.09 6.48
N ILE A 57 -2.87 -1.22 5.60
CA ILE A 57 -2.90 -0.58 4.28
C ILE A 57 -4.17 0.25 4.13
N VAL A 58 -3.99 1.49 3.68
CA VAL A 58 -5.08 2.37 3.23
C VAL A 58 -5.06 2.45 1.72
N GLN A 59 -6.15 2.02 1.09
CA GLN A 59 -6.36 2.13 -0.36
C GLN A 59 -7.18 3.39 -0.65
N ALA A 60 -6.69 4.21 -1.56
CA ALA A 60 -7.33 5.46 -1.98
C ALA A 60 -7.31 5.60 -3.51
N ALA A 61 -8.14 6.52 -4.03
CA ALA A 61 -8.10 6.89 -5.44
C ALA A 61 -6.75 7.54 -5.77
N PRO A 62 -6.11 7.22 -6.90
CA PRO A 62 -4.84 7.83 -7.30
C PRO A 62 -4.87 9.36 -7.29
N SER A 63 -5.95 9.99 -7.76
CA SER A 63 -6.10 11.44 -7.78
C SER A 63 -6.14 12.11 -6.41
N ALA A 64 -6.35 11.35 -5.35
CA ALA A 64 -6.31 11.86 -3.98
C ALA A 64 -4.90 11.86 -3.39
N VAL A 65 -3.97 11.11 -4.01
CA VAL A 65 -2.58 10.95 -3.52
C VAL A 65 -1.65 11.83 -4.35
N ARG A 66 -0.86 12.67 -3.71
CA ARG A 66 0.16 13.48 -4.36
C ARG A 66 1.44 13.51 -3.53
N TYR A 67 2.57 13.28 -4.19
CA TYR A 67 3.90 13.56 -3.65
C TYR A 67 4.42 14.83 -4.32
N ASP A 68 4.66 15.87 -3.55
CA ASP A 68 5.02 17.22 -4.02
C ASP A 68 6.48 17.61 -3.72
N ARG A 69 7.17 16.82 -2.90
CA ARG A 69 8.60 16.97 -2.61
C ARG A 69 9.30 15.62 -2.62
N GLY A 70 10.52 15.56 -3.15
CA GLY A 70 11.34 14.34 -3.17
C GLY A 70 10.87 13.29 -4.16
N ALA A 71 10.20 13.68 -5.25
CA ALA A 71 9.75 12.75 -6.29
C ALA A 71 10.92 11.97 -6.93
N ASP A 72 12.10 12.58 -7.03
CA ASP A 72 13.36 11.98 -7.48
C ASP A 72 13.91 10.90 -6.53
N ARG A 73 13.42 10.87 -5.30
CA ARG A 73 13.75 9.86 -4.28
C ARG A 73 12.77 8.69 -4.27
N ILE A 74 11.78 8.68 -5.12
CA ILE A 74 10.85 7.55 -5.23
C ILE A 74 11.47 6.50 -6.14
N ALA A 75 11.55 5.26 -5.64
CA ALA A 75 11.98 4.09 -6.39
C ALA A 75 10.82 3.09 -6.53
N CYS A 76 10.91 2.21 -7.53
CA CYS A 76 9.90 1.20 -7.79
C CYS A 76 10.52 -0.19 -7.89
N VAL A 77 9.90 -1.17 -7.22
CA VAL A 77 10.28 -2.58 -7.30
C VAL A 77 9.08 -3.47 -7.58
N ARG A 78 9.29 -4.54 -8.31
CA ARG A 78 8.40 -5.70 -8.40
C ARG A 78 9.08 -6.92 -7.79
N LEU A 79 8.34 -7.71 -7.05
CA LEU A 79 8.85 -8.97 -6.48
C LEU A 79 8.86 -10.11 -7.52
N SER A 80 8.18 -9.92 -8.63
CA SER A 80 8.16 -10.80 -9.81
C SER A 80 7.67 -9.99 -11.02
N GLU A 81 7.89 -10.49 -12.23
CA GLU A 81 7.51 -9.80 -13.47
C GLU A 81 6.03 -9.38 -13.55
N LYS A 82 5.14 -10.21 -12.99
CA LYS A 82 3.67 -9.98 -12.99
C LYS A 82 3.16 -9.41 -11.65
N GLY A 83 4.05 -9.14 -10.69
CA GLY A 83 3.69 -8.61 -9.37
C GLY A 83 3.22 -7.16 -9.39
N LEU A 84 2.71 -6.70 -8.24
CA LEU A 84 2.37 -5.29 -8.02
C LEU A 84 3.61 -4.40 -8.17
N LEU A 85 3.41 -3.21 -8.71
CA LEU A 85 4.37 -2.12 -8.62
C LEU A 85 4.37 -1.58 -7.19
N ARG A 86 5.52 -1.57 -6.54
CA ARG A 86 5.70 -1.18 -5.15
C ARG A 86 6.67 -0.02 -5.07
N PHE A 87 6.19 1.11 -4.61
CA PHE A 87 6.93 2.36 -4.54
C PHE A 87 7.42 2.61 -3.12
N TYR A 88 8.65 3.06 -3.01
CA TYR A 88 9.29 3.35 -1.72
C TYR A 88 10.26 4.52 -1.83
N ALA A 89 10.53 5.18 -0.71
CA ALA A 89 11.54 6.22 -0.63
C ALA A 89 12.94 5.57 -0.61
N SER A 90 13.77 5.87 -1.61
CA SER A 90 15.12 5.31 -1.72
C SER A 90 16.05 5.74 -0.59
N CYS A 91 15.82 6.92 -0.01
CA CYS A 91 16.60 7.52 1.08
C CYS A 91 16.49 6.75 2.40
N CYS A 92 15.29 6.26 2.77
CA CYS A 92 15.05 5.64 4.09
C CYS A 92 14.18 4.37 4.04
N LYS A 93 13.94 3.84 2.82
CA LYS A 93 13.19 2.61 2.58
C LYS A 93 11.74 2.61 3.11
N THR A 94 11.15 3.79 3.30
CA THR A 94 9.73 3.89 3.66
C THR A 94 8.85 3.46 2.49
N PRO A 95 7.91 2.49 2.68
CA PRO A 95 6.94 2.11 1.64
C PRO A 95 5.96 3.26 1.42
N LEU A 96 5.85 3.74 0.18
CA LEU A 96 5.02 4.90 -0.18
C LEU A 96 3.69 4.49 -0.83
N GLY A 97 3.67 3.37 -1.53
CA GLY A 97 2.44 2.90 -2.15
C GLY A 97 2.63 1.70 -3.05
N ASN A 98 1.52 1.08 -3.41
CA ASN A 98 1.50 -0.01 -4.40
C ASN A 98 0.28 0.13 -5.32
N THR A 99 0.41 -0.37 -6.54
CA THR A 99 -0.68 -0.45 -7.51
C THR A 99 -0.42 -1.54 -8.54
N VAL A 100 -1.47 -1.97 -9.24
CA VAL A 100 -1.35 -2.87 -10.40
C VAL A 100 -0.79 -2.14 -11.62
N GLY A 101 -1.18 -0.87 -11.77
CA GLY A 101 -0.81 -0.03 -12.91
C GLY A 101 -1.80 1.13 -13.11
N PRO A 102 -1.57 2.01 -14.11
CA PRO A 102 -2.33 3.26 -14.25
C PRO A 102 -3.81 3.06 -14.63
N ALA A 103 -4.18 1.89 -15.15
CA ALA A 103 -5.56 1.59 -15.52
C ALA A 103 -6.44 1.20 -14.32
N VAL A 104 -5.85 0.79 -13.20
CA VAL A 104 -6.57 0.36 -12.00
C VAL A 104 -6.61 1.52 -11.00
N PRO A 105 -7.79 2.03 -10.66
CA PRO A 105 -7.94 3.30 -9.95
C PRO A 105 -7.71 3.17 -8.44
N PHE A 106 -6.61 2.56 -8.01
CA PHE A 106 -6.24 2.57 -6.59
C PHE A 106 -4.74 2.70 -6.36
N VAL A 107 -4.38 3.30 -5.24
CA VAL A 107 -3.07 3.26 -4.61
C VAL A 107 -3.24 2.73 -3.19
N GLY A 108 -2.56 1.65 -2.85
CA GLY A 108 -2.49 1.11 -1.49
C GLY A 108 -1.26 1.66 -0.78
N MET A 109 -1.43 2.35 0.33
CA MET A 109 -0.35 2.95 1.12
C MET A 109 -0.22 2.23 2.44
N ALA A 110 1.00 1.84 2.83
CA ALA A 110 1.27 1.33 4.17
C ALA A 110 1.12 2.45 5.20
N SER A 111 0.61 2.11 6.39
CA SER A 111 0.29 3.10 7.43
C SER A 111 1.48 3.93 7.91
N GLU A 112 2.70 3.45 7.73
CA GLU A 112 3.94 4.14 8.08
C GLU A 112 4.11 5.51 7.39
N VAL A 113 3.47 5.71 6.22
CA VAL A 113 3.57 6.98 5.49
C VAL A 113 2.72 8.10 6.11
N PHE A 114 1.75 7.78 6.97
CA PHE A 114 0.86 8.75 7.64
C PHE A 114 1.48 9.23 8.94
N ARG A 115 2.35 10.23 8.88
CA ARG A 115 3.15 10.70 10.02
C ARG A 115 2.33 11.22 11.20
N ASP A 116 1.22 11.87 10.92
CA ASP A 116 0.31 12.42 11.94
C ASP A 116 -0.61 11.37 12.57
N LEU A 117 -0.54 10.11 12.09
CA LEU A 117 -1.39 9.02 12.53
C LEU A 117 -0.53 7.83 13.02
N PRO A 118 0.21 7.98 14.12
CA PRO A 118 1.26 7.04 14.51
C PRO A 118 0.72 5.67 14.97
N ASP A 119 -0.49 5.63 15.48
CA ASP A 119 -1.08 4.40 16.03
C ASP A 119 -2.42 4.02 15.39
N SER A 120 -2.95 2.88 15.76
CA SER A 120 -4.21 2.38 15.20
C SER A 120 -5.39 3.27 15.57
N ALA A 121 -5.42 3.85 16.78
CA ALA A 121 -6.53 4.69 17.24
C ALA A 121 -6.62 5.99 16.43
N ALA A 122 -5.47 6.65 16.18
CA ALA A 122 -5.42 7.83 15.32
C ALA A 122 -5.89 7.49 13.87
N ARG A 123 -5.47 6.34 13.34
CA ARG A 123 -5.91 5.86 12.02
C ARG A 123 -7.40 5.49 11.99
N ASP A 124 -7.93 4.91 13.08
CA ASP A 124 -9.36 4.61 13.22
C ASP A 124 -10.19 5.91 13.18
N GLY A 125 -9.68 6.96 13.83
CA GLY A 125 -10.33 8.28 13.80
C GLY A 125 -10.34 8.94 12.41
N ALA A 126 -9.30 8.72 11.60
CA ALA A 126 -9.16 9.32 10.26
C ALA A 126 -9.85 8.50 9.16
N PHE A 127 -9.66 7.19 9.16
CA PHE A 127 -10.03 6.27 8.07
C PHE A 127 -11.14 5.28 8.45
N GLY A 128 -11.56 5.27 9.70
CA GLY A 128 -12.35 4.19 10.29
C GLY A 128 -11.49 2.96 10.62
N PRO A 129 -12.05 2.00 11.37
CA PRO A 129 -11.37 0.75 11.70
C PRO A 129 -11.05 -0.05 10.44
N ALA A 130 -9.99 -0.87 10.49
CA ALA A 130 -9.67 -1.79 9.41
C ALA A 130 -10.87 -2.70 9.12
N ARG A 131 -11.38 -2.66 7.88
CA ARG A 131 -12.61 -3.36 7.49
C ARG A 131 -12.46 -4.87 7.48
N CYS A 132 -11.26 -5.35 7.21
CA CYS A 132 -10.95 -6.78 7.29
C CYS A 132 -9.44 -7.02 7.38
N ALA A 133 -9.11 -8.24 7.79
CA ALA A 133 -7.82 -8.87 7.56
C ALA A 133 -7.91 -9.72 6.30
N MET A 134 -6.87 -9.71 5.47
CA MET A 134 -6.80 -10.46 4.21
C MET A 134 -5.63 -11.42 4.23
N PHE A 135 -5.82 -12.59 3.61
CA PHE A 135 -4.76 -13.59 3.42
C PHE A 135 -4.14 -14.11 4.73
N GLY A 136 -4.97 -14.29 5.77
CA GLY A 136 -4.53 -14.79 7.08
C GLY A 136 -3.88 -16.19 7.04
N GLN A 137 -4.02 -16.96 5.94
CA GLN A 137 -3.29 -18.22 5.74
C GLN A 137 -1.77 -18.04 5.64
N PHE A 138 -1.29 -16.82 5.35
CA PHE A 138 0.13 -16.50 5.32
C PHE A 138 0.59 -15.78 6.60
N ALA A 139 -0.27 -15.65 7.61
CA ALA A 139 0.13 -15.01 8.85
C ALA A 139 1.17 -15.87 9.59
N VAL A 140 2.10 -15.21 10.26
CA VAL A 140 3.11 -15.84 11.10
C VAL A 140 2.43 -16.32 12.40
N GLY A 141 2.65 -17.56 12.80
CA GLY A 141 2.05 -18.12 14.02
C GLY A 141 0.56 -18.41 13.90
N THR A 142 -0.08 -18.72 15.03
CA THR A 142 -1.51 -19.04 15.09
C THR A 142 -2.34 -17.76 15.18
N THR A 143 -3.22 -17.56 14.22
CA THR A 143 -4.12 -16.40 14.19
C THR A 143 -5.55 -16.83 13.80
N SER A 144 -6.54 -16.16 14.38
CA SER A 144 -7.95 -16.27 13.97
C SER A 144 -8.32 -15.40 12.78
N LYS A 145 -7.34 -14.73 12.13
CA LYS A 145 -7.60 -13.83 11.01
C LYS A 145 -8.19 -14.57 9.80
N PRO A 146 -9.16 -13.98 9.09
CA PRO A 146 -9.79 -14.62 7.95
C PRO A 146 -8.77 -14.99 6.87
N LYS A 147 -8.85 -16.23 6.37
CA LYS A 147 -7.99 -16.69 5.25
C LYS A 147 -8.31 -16.00 3.94
N ARG A 148 -9.56 -15.58 3.76
CA ARG A 148 -10.04 -14.93 2.52
C ARG A 148 -10.79 -13.64 2.85
N PRO A 149 -10.80 -12.66 1.93
CA PRO A 149 -11.65 -11.49 2.04
C PRO A 149 -13.12 -11.88 2.18
N THR A 150 -13.86 -11.18 3.04
CA THR A 150 -15.32 -11.39 3.15
C THR A 150 -16.04 -10.81 1.93
N LEU A 151 -17.22 -11.35 1.59
CA LEU A 151 -18.05 -10.81 0.49
C LEU A 151 -18.37 -9.33 0.69
N GLY A 152 -18.65 -8.91 1.94
CA GLY A 152 -18.90 -7.50 2.26
C GLY A 152 -17.70 -6.59 1.97
N MET A 153 -16.48 -7.07 2.25
CA MET A 153 -15.26 -6.32 1.92
C MET A 153 -15.04 -6.24 0.40
N ILE A 154 -15.24 -7.35 -0.31
CA ILE A 154 -15.13 -7.37 -1.78
C ILE A 154 -16.14 -6.39 -2.39
N ALA A 155 -17.40 -6.42 -1.96
CA ALA A 155 -18.45 -5.51 -2.43
C ALA A 155 -18.09 -4.04 -2.15
N HIS A 156 -17.58 -3.74 -0.94
CA HIS A 156 -17.15 -2.39 -0.58
C HIS A 156 -15.99 -1.90 -1.46
N ALA A 157 -14.91 -2.69 -1.59
CA ALA A 157 -13.76 -2.35 -2.42
C ALA A 157 -14.16 -2.18 -3.90
N SER A 158 -15.00 -3.08 -4.43
CA SER A 158 -15.50 -2.99 -5.80
C SER A 158 -16.33 -1.72 -6.03
N ARG A 159 -17.21 -1.38 -5.07
CA ARG A 159 -18.00 -0.14 -5.14
C ARG A 159 -17.13 1.11 -5.15
N LEU A 160 -16.10 1.15 -4.31
CA LEU A 160 -15.15 2.27 -4.29
C LEU A 160 -14.37 2.36 -5.62
N MET A 161 -13.79 1.26 -6.07
CA MET A 161 -13.00 1.24 -7.32
C MET A 161 -13.85 1.62 -8.53
N LEU A 162 -15.09 1.08 -8.63
CA LEU A 162 -16.01 1.47 -9.69
C LEU A 162 -16.36 2.96 -9.60
N GLY A 163 -16.67 3.46 -8.39
CA GLY A 163 -16.94 4.87 -8.17
C GLY A 163 -15.76 5.77 -8.54
N TRP A 164 -14.54 5.39 -8.22
CA TRP A 164 -13.33 6.13 -8.62
C TRP A 164 -13.14 6.10 -10.14
N LYS A 165 -13.35 4.95 -10.78
CA LYS A 165 -13.24 4.80 -12.23
C LYS A 165 -14.26 5.68 -12.97
N LEU A 166 -15.53 5.61 -12.58
CA LEU A 166 -16.62 6.39 -13.21
C LEU A 166 -16.44 7.90 -13.04
N ARG A 167 -15.80 8.34 -11.94
CA ARG A 167 -15.51 9.75 -11.69
C ARG A 167 -14.14 10.20 -12.23
N GLY A 168 -13.44 9.36 -13.01
CA GLY A 168 -12.12 9.70 -13.57
C GLY A 168 -11.00 9.84 -12.53
N ARG A 169 -11.18 9.33 -11.31
CA ARG A 169 -10.24 9.50 -10.19
C ARG A 169 -8.96 8.64 -10.29
N ALA A 170 -8.78 7.91 -11.39
CA ALA A 170 -7.51 7.28 -11.71
C ALA A 170 -6.41 8.33 -12.02
N TRP A 171 -6.81 9.56 -12.35
CA TRP A 171 -5.89 10.65 -12.70
C TRP A 171 -6.23 11.95 -11.95
N PRO A 172 -5.21 12.81 -11.61
CA PRO A 172 -3.76 12.54 -11.77
C PRO A 172 -3.33 11.32 -10.95
N HIS A 173 -2.19 10.69 -11.34
CA HIS A 173 -1.67 9.52 -10.66
C HIS A 173 -0.30 9.85 -10.02
N PRO A 174 -0.03 9.48 -8.74
CA PRO A 174 1.20 9.89 -8.05
C PRO A 174 2.48 9.29 -8.63
N PHE A 175 2.38 8.20 -9.39
CA PHE A 175 3.53 7.43 -9.89
C PHE A 175 3.59 7.29 -11.41
N PHE A 176 2.61 7.82 -12.15
CA PHE A 176 2.56 7.71 -13.60
C PHE A 176 2.28 9.04 -14.25
N GLU A 177 2.83 9.25 -15.43
CA GLU A 177 2.46 10.32 -16.34
C GLU A 177 1.34 9.89 -17.28
N ARG A 178 0.45 10.83 -17.62
CA ARG A 178 -0.65 10.55 -18.55
C ARG A 178 -0.13 10.11 -19.91
N GLY A 179 -0.66 9.02 -20.43
CA GLY A 179 -0.23 8.44 -21.72
C GLY A 179 0.93 7.45 -21.64
N ARG A 180 1.58 7.30 -20.48
CA ARG A 180 2.63 6.30 -20.25
C ARG A 180 2.08 5.05 -19.55
N LYS A 181 2.58 3.89 -19.94
CA LYS A 181 2.27 2.61 -19.27
C LYS A 181 3.23 2.33 -18.12
N ASP A 182 4.47 2.80 -18.25
CA ASP A 182 5.50 2.61 -17.25
C ASP A 182 5.45 3.74 -16.20
N PRO A 183 5.78 3.43 -14.93
CA PRO A 183 5.85 4.45 -13.89
C PRO A 183 6.99 5.44 -14.14
N VAL A 184 6.92 6.60 -13.49
CA VAL A 184 7.97 7.63 -13.57
C VAL A 184 9.32 7.08 -13.08
N PRO A 185 9.45 6.46 -11.89
CA PRO A 185 10.70 5.82 -11.50
C PRO A 185 10.88 4.50 -12.25
N PRO A 186 12.13 4.17 -12.65
CA PRO A 186 12.44 2.90 -13.29
C PRO A 186 12.08 1.73 -12.38
N VAL A 187 11.58 0.64 -12.99
CA VAL A 187 11.16 -0.56 -12.26
C VAL A 187 12.33 -1.52 -12.15
N THR A 188 12.72 -1.85 -10.93
CA THR A 188 13.58 -3.00 -10.64
C THR A 188 12.72 -4.23 -10.41
N VAL A 189 13.05 -5.35 -11.04
CA VAL A 189 12.39 -6.63 -10.79
C VAL A 189 13.36 -7.51 -10.03
N LEU A 190 12.94 -8.08 -8.89
CA LEU A 190 13.78 -9.01 -8.15
C LEU A 190 14.05 -10.27 -8.96
N SER A 191 15.26 -10.76 -8.91
CA SER A 191 15.59 -12.08 -9.44
C SER A 191 14.84 -13.17 -8.66
N ARG A 192 14.78 -14.36 -9.24
CA ARG A 192 14.17 -15.50 -8.57
C ARG A 192 14.89 -15.83 -7.26
N GLU A 193 16.21 -15.76 -7.26
CA GLU A 193 17.06 -16.02 -6.10
C GLU A 193 16.80 -15.01 -4.98
N GLU A 194 16.74 -13.72 -5.30
CA GLU A 194 16.40 -12.66 -4.34
C GLU A 194 15.01 -12.89 -3.74
N ARG A 195 14.02 -13.24 -4.58
CA ARG A 195 12.66 -13.51 -4.10
C ARG A 195 12.59 -14.76 -3.22
N GLU A 196 13.33 -15.83 -3.57
CA GLU A 196 13.40 -17.05 -2.78
C GLU A 196 14.11 -16.83 -1.44
N ALA A 197 15.14 -16.00 -1.39
CA ALA A 197 15.84 -15.63 -0.15
C ALA A 197 14.94 -14.92 0.88
N LEU A 198 13.91 -14.22 0.43
CA LEU A 198 12.92 -13.58 1.31
C LEU A 198 11.86 -14.57 1.86
N ARG A 199 11.72 -15.72 1.24
CA ARG A 199 10.66 -16.69 1.56
C ARG A 199 10.69 -17.20 3.00
N PRO A 200 11.84 -17.54 3.61
CA PRO A 200 11.89 -17.98 5.01
C PRO A 200 11.48 -16.91 6.02
N LEU A 201 11.50 -15.64 5.63
CA LEU A 201 11.14 -14.49 6.47
C LEU A 201 9.62 -14.20 6.46
N CYS A 202 8.88 -14.83 5.56
CA CYS A 202 7.44 -14.67 5.41
C CYS A 202 6.70 -15.80 6.13
N GLY A 203 5.40 -15.60 6.36
CA GLY A 203 4.54 -16.64 6.90
C GLY A 203 4.46 -17.89 5.99
N PRO A 204 3.82 -18.97 6.46
CA PRO A 204 3.81 -20.27 5.78
C PRO A 204 3.23 -20.18 4.37
N LYS A 205 3.66 -21.08 3.48
CA LYS A 205 2.95 -21.33 2.22
C LYS A 205 1.59 -21.95 2.55
N ALA A 206 0.53 -21.37 1.98
CA ALA A 206 -0.79 -21.99 2.03
C ALA A 206 -0.82 -23.26 1.17
#